data_6cc3098441c6cd537429972bc7a194e2
#
_entry.id   6cc3098441c6cd537429972bc7a194e2
#
_cell.length_a   1.000
_cell.length_b   1.000
_cell.length_c   1.000
_cell.angle_alpha   90.00
_cell.angle_beta   90.00
_cell.angle_gamma   90.00
#
_symmetry.space_group_name_H-M   'P 1'
#
loop_
_entity.id
_entity.type
_entity.pdbx_description
1 polymer ?
#
loop_
_entity_poly.entity_id
_entity_poly.type
_entity_poly.pdbx_seq_one_letter_code
_entity_poly.pdbx_strand_id
1 'polypeptide(L)'
;MAPRPLPGSLEPSALEPPATSLEEQLIRCPASTFLLRVSGESMQGAGIRHGDLLVIDRGLEPRVGQIVVAYLDGGFTLKRLARHRGRLRLEAAHPAYPPLELTCSDDHRLWGVALHVIRALAPNPPHR
;
A
#
# COMPACT_ATOMS: atom_id res chain seq x y z
N MET A 1 24.76 9.66 26.32
CA MET A 1 23.85 10.15 25.26
C MET A 1 24.18 9.45 23.96
N ALA A 2 23.19 8.79 23.39
CA ALA A 2 23.40 8.09 22.12
C ALA A 2 23.63 9.11 21.00
N PRO A 3 24.57 8.86 20.08
CA PRO A 3 24.76 9.73 18.93
C PRO A 3 23.53 9.70 18.02
N ARG A 4 23.24 10.83 17.39
CA ARG A 4 22.18 10.91 16.41
C ARG A 4 22.59 10.14 15.15
N PRO A 5 21.69 9.36 14.55
CA PRO A 5 22.00 8.76 13.26
C PRO A 5 22.21 9.84 12.20
N LEU A 6 23.10 9.58 11.27
CA LEU A 6 23.31 10.47 10.12
C LEU A 6 22.09 10.41 9.20
N PRO A 7 21.75 11.51 8.49
CA PRO A 7 20.72 11.46 7.46
C PRO A 7 21.01 10.36 6.45
N GLY A 8 20.02 9.50 6.19
CA GLY A 8 20.20 8.37 5.29
C GLY A 8 21.02 7.22 5.85
N SER A 9 21.39 7.28 7.14
CA SER A 9 22.14 6.19 7.76
C SER A 9 21.27 4.95 7.89
N LEU A 10 21.96 3.80 7.97
CA LEU A 10 21.31 2.51 8.07
C LEU A 10 21.58 1.91 9.45
N GLU A 11 20.52 1.36 10.03
CA GLU A 11 20.65 0.61 11.27
C GLU A 11 20.37 -0.86 10.98
N PRO A 12 21.16 -1.79 11.59
CA PRO A 12 20.83 -3.19 11.47
C PRO A 12 19.43 -3.43 11.98
N SER A 13 18.62 -4.12 11.18
CA SER A 13 17.30 -4.49 11.65
C SER A 13 17.43 -5.59 12.71
N ALA A 14 16.40 -5.75 13.52
CA ALA A 14 16.38 -6.78 14.54
C ALA A 14 16.20 -8.20 13.97
N LEU A 15 16.74 -8.46 12.79
CA LEU A 15 16.75 -9.75 12.14
C LEU A 15 17.86 -10.62 12.73
N GLU A 16 17.68 -10.96 14.00
CA GLU A 16 18.62 -11.81 14.67
C GLU A 16 18.27 -13.28 14.47
N PRO A 17 19.26 -14.17 14.51
CA PRO A 17 18.95 -15.59 14.44
C PRO A 17 18.11 -16.06 15.64
N PRO A 18 17.13 -16.94 15.42
CA PRO A 18 16.73 -17.42 14.12
C PRO A 18 16.11 -16.31 13.31
N ALA A 19 16.66 -16.07 12.12
CA ALA A 19 16.22 -14.95 11.30
C ALA A 19 14.76 -15.10 10.90
N THR A 20 14.01 -14.01 11.06
CA THR A 20 12.66 -13.92 10.54
C THR A 20 12.74 -13.80 9.03
N SER A 21 11.95 -14.58 8.29
CA SER A 21 11.94 -14.49 6.84
C SER A 21 11.32 -13.15 6.41
N LEU A 22 11.62 -12.74 5.19
CA LEU A 22 11.00 -11.54 4.61
C LEU A 22 9.48 -11.68 4.57
N GLU A 23 9.01 -12.88 4.23
CA GLU A 23 7.59 -13.19 4.22
C GLU A 23 6.94 -12.95 5.58
N GLU A 24 7.55 -13.43 6.65
CA GLU A 24 7.03 -13.23 8.00
C GLU A 24 6.99 -11.77 8.40
N GLN A 25 7.92 -10.97 7.91
CA GLN A 25 7.94 -9.54 8.20
C GLN A 25 6.87 -8.76 7.46
N LEU A 26 6.56 -9.15 6.24
CA LEU A 26 5.67 -8.39 5.37
C LEU A 26 4.24 -8.92 5.35
N ILE A 27 4.05 -10.20 5.64
CA ILE A 27 2.76 -10.86 5.54
C ILE A 27 2.26 -11.21 6.93
N ARG A 28 1.29 -10.41 7.41
CA ARG A 28 0.69 -10.61 8.72
C ARG A 28 -0.14 -11.89 8.78
N CYS A 29 -0.93 -12.12 7.76
CA CYS A 29 -1.81 -13.28 7.69
C CYS A 29 -1.86 -13.80 6.26
N PRO A 30 -1.19 -14.93 5.97
CA PRO A 30 -1.16 -15.46 4.60
C PRO A 30 -2.54 -15.73 4.00
N ALA A 31 -3.50 -16.16 4.83
CA ALA A 31 -4.82 -16.51 4.33
C ALA A 31 -5.61 -15.30 3.81
N SER A 32 -5.29 -14.09 4.24
CA SER A 32 -5.97 -12.87 3.83
C SER A 32 -5.09 -11.94 2.99
N THR A 33 -3.88 -12.38 2.63
CA THR A 33 -2.91 -11.56 1.91
C THR A 33 -2.98 -11.81 0.42
N PHE A 34 -2.95 -10.72 -0.35
CA PHE A 34 -2.92 -10.75 -1.81
C PHE A 34 -1.80 -9.85 -2.30
N LEU A 35 -1.17 -10.27 -3.38
CA LEU A 35 -0.14 -9.48 -4.04
C LEU A 35 -0.73 -8.90 -5.32
N LEU A 36 -0.70 -7.58 -5.44
CA LEU A 36 -1.23 -6.88 -6.59
C LEU A 36 -0.17 -5.97 -7.21
N ARG A 37 -0.17 -5.87 -8.51
CA ARG A 37 0.74 -5.00 -9.26
C ARG A 37 0.07 -3.68 -9.54
N VAL A 38 0.75 -2.57 -9.27
CA VAL A 38 0.23 -1.23 -9.53
C VAL A 38 0.26 -0.92 -11.02
N SER A 39 -0.85 -0.42 -11.53
CA SER A 39 -0.94 0.13 -12.87
C SER A 39 -1.35 1.59 -12.77
N GLY A 40 -0.60 2.46 -13.46
CA GLY A 40 -0.88 3.89 -13.46
C GLY A 40 -0.18 4.65 -12.34
N GLU A 41 -0.50 5.94 -12.21
CA GLU A 41 0.27 6.89 -11.43
C GLU A 41 -0.57 7.71 -10.44
N SER A 42 -1.79 7.27 -10.16
CA SER A 42 -2.71 8.03 -9.30
C SER A 42 -2.23 8.18 -7.86
N MET A 43 -1.24 7.37 -7.44
CA MET A 43 -0.69 7.40 -6.10
C MET A 43 0.79 7.79 -6.08
N GLN A 44 1.25 8.47 -7.12
CA GLN A 44 2.64 8.90 -7.27
C GLN A 44 3.09 9.79 -6.10
N GLY A 45 2.24 10.70 -5.65
CA GLY A 45 2.56 11.58 -4.52
C GLY A 45 2.70 10.85 -3.18
N ALA A 46 2.22 9.62 -3.09
CA ALA A 46 2.42 8.76 -1.92
C ALA A 46 3.61 7.81 -2.10
N GLY A 47 4.40 7.98 -3.15
CA GLY A 47 5.58 7.16 -3.40
C GLY A 47 5.27 5.83 -4.05
N ILE A 48 4.06 5.64 -4.56
CA ILE A 48 3.64 4.41 -5.21
C ILE A 48 3.62 4.62 -6.71
N ARG A 49 4.35 3.78 -7.45
CA ARG A 49 4.58 3.94 -8.88
C ARG A 49 4.07 2.76 -9.68
N HIS A 50 3.82 3.01 -10.95
CA HIS A 50 3.49 1.95 -11.91
C HIS A 50 4.52 0.82 -11.82
N GLY A 51 4.04 -0.41 -11.78
CA GLY A 51 4.90 -1.60 -11.69
C GLY A 51 5.24 -2.05 -10.28
N ASP A 52 4.95 -1.24 -9.26
CA ASP A 52 5.20 -1.63 -7.88
C ASP A 52 4.36 -2.85 -7.49
N LEU A 53 4.92 -3.69 -6.63
CA LEU A 53 4.20 -4.82 -6.04
C LEU A 53 3.64 -4.41 -4.70
N LEU A 54 2.36 -4.63 -4.49
CA LEU A 54 1.68 -4.31 -3.24
C LEU A 54 1.36 -5.56 -2.46
N VAL A 55 1.59 -5.48 -1.16
CA VAL A 55 1.09 -6.49 -0.20
C VAL A 55 -0.21 -5.95 0.38
N ILE A 56 -1.31 -6.63 0.08
CA ILE A 56 -2.66 -6.22 0.46
C ILE A 56 -3.21 -7.22 1.46
N ASP A 57 -3.78 -6.73 2.56
CA ASP A 57 -4.46 -7.59 3.53
C ASP A 57 -5.96 -7.30 3.51
N ARG A 58 -6.75 -8.31 3.19
CA ARG A 58 -8.21 -8.20 3.17
C ARG A 58 -8.84 -8.43 4.53
N GLY A 59 -8.07 -8.93 5.49
CA GLY A 59 -8.55 -9.21 6.84
C GLY A 59 -8.55 -8.00 7.75
N LEU A 60 -8.00 -6.88 7.31
CA LEU A 60 -7.96 -5.66 8.10
C LEU A 60 -9.13 -4.76 7.74
N GLU A 61 -9.69 -4.11 8.77
CA GLU A 61 -10.68 -3.08 8.55
C GLU A 61 -9.97 -1.78 8.14
N PRO A 62 -10.32 -1.21 6.99
CA PRO A 62 -9.69 0.03 6.52
C PRO A 62 -9.94 1.20 7.47
N ARG A 63 -8.91 2.01 7.67
CA ARG A 63 -8.97 3.21 8.52
C ARG A 63 -8.59 4.45 7.71
N VAL A 64 -9.15 5.58 8.09
CA VAL A 64 -8.82 6.87 7.49
C VAL A 64 -7.30 7.10 7.56
N GLY A 65 -6.73 7.54 6.45
CA GLY A 65 -5.30 7.75 6.29
C GLY A 65 -4.57 6.60 5.61
N GLN A 66 -5.16 5.42 5.57
CA GLN A 66 -4.53 4.26 4.96
C GLN A 66 -4.73 4.22 3.45
N ILE A 67 -3.78 3.59 2.79
CA ILE A 67 -3.89 3.27 1.36
C ILE A 67 -4.73 2.00 1.26
N VAL A 68 -5.75 2.05 0.43
CA VAL A 68 -6.69 0.95 0.29
C VAL A 68 -6.87 0.58 -1.16
N VAL A 69 -7.21 -0.69 -1.38
CA VAL A 69 -7.71 -1.16 -2.66
C VAL A 69 -9.23 -1.07 -2.58
N ALA A 70 -9.82 -0.35 -3.50
CA ALA A 70 -11.26 -0.20 -3.60
C ALA A 70 -11.75 -0.84 -4.90
N TYR A 71 -12.93 -1.44 -4.81
CA TYR A 71 -13.62 -1.92 -6.00
C TYR A 71 -14.68 -0.87 -6.36
N LEU A 72 -14.51 -0.26 -7.52
CA LEU A 72 -15.36 0.82 -8.00
C LEU A 72 -15.77 0.54 -9.44
N ASP A 73 -17.07 0.53 -9.68
CA ASP A 73 -17.63 0.45 -11.04
C ASP A 73 -17.01 -0.65 -11.89
N GLY A 74 -16.79 -1.81 -11.30
CA GLY A 74 -16.29 -2.98 -12.00
C GLY A 74 -14.77 -3.12 -12.06
N GLY A 75 -14.02 -2.24 -11.40
CA GLY A 75 -12.56 -2.30 -11.40
C GLY A 75 -11.94 -2.05 -10.04
N PHE A 76 -10.72 -2.54 -9.85
CA PHE A 76 -9.94 -2.24 -8.66
C PHE A 76 -9.14 -0.96 -8.87
N THR A 77 -9.06 -0.15 -7.82
CA THR A 77 -8.23 1.05 -7.82
C THR A 77 -7.56 1.21 -6.46
N LEU A 78 -6.41 1.88 -6.45
CA LEU A 78 -5.65 2.18 -5.25
C LEU A 78 -5.84 3.65 -4.89
N LYS A 79 -6.26 3.92 -3.68
CA LYS A 79 -6.53 5.28 -3.21
C LYS A 79 -6.24 5.38 -1.72
N ARG A 80 -6.17 6.61 -1.20
CA ARG A 80 -6.13 6.85 0.24
C ARG A 80 -7.53 7.04 0.76
N LEU A 81 -7.87 6.34 1.83
CA LEU A 81 -9.14 6.55 2.50
C LEU A 81 -9.05 7.83 3.33
N ALA A 82 -10.00 8.73 3.12
CA ALA A 82 -10.03 10.02 3.79
C ALA A 82 -11.44 10.33 4.28
N ARG A 83 -11.53 11.30 5.17
CA ARG A 83 -12.81 11.84 5.65
C ARG A 83 -12.87 13.32 5.30
N HIS A 84 -13.97 13.71 4.66
CA HIS A 84 -14.20 15.10 4.31
C HIS A 84 -15.64 15.47 4.64
N ARG A 85 -15.79 16.48 5.49
CA ARG A 85 -17.12 16.95 5.94
C ARG A 85 -17.98 15.81 6.50
N GLY A 86 -17.36 14.94 7.31
CA GLY A 86 -18.03 13.82 7.94
C GLY A 86 -18.30 12.61 7.04
N ARG A 87 -17.92 12.66 5.78
CA ARG A 87 -18.13 11.57 4.83
C ARG A 87 -16.81 10.94 4.41
N LEU A 88 -16.82 9.64 4.20
CA LEU A 88 -15.66 8.93 3.67
C LEU A 88 -15.53 9.21 2.18
N ARG A 89 -14.28 9.43 1.77
CA ARG A 89 -13.96 9.57 0.35
C ARG A 89 -12.62 8.93 0.05
N LEU A 90 -12.39 8.68 -1.21
CA LEU A 90 -11.14 8.13 -1.71
C LEU A 90 -10.36 9.24 -2.41
N GLU A 91 -9.08 9.37 -2.05
CA GLU A 91 -8.21 10.41 -2.60
C GLU A 91 -7.04 9.80 -3.31
N ALA A 92 -6.76 10.28 -4.52
CA ALA A 92 -5.51 10.00 -5.20
C ALA A 92 -4.41 10.91 -4.64
N ALA A 93 -3.18 10.46 -4.70
CA ALA A 93 -2.02 11.28 -4.40
C ALA A 93 -1.42 11.84 -5.71
N HIS A 94 -2.26 12.52 -6.47
CA HIS A 94 -1.89 13.10 -7.76
C HIS A 94 -2.90 14.20 -8.11
N PRO A 95 -2.42 15.41 -8.51
CA PRO A 95 -3.32 16.54 -8.73
C PRO A 95 -4.29 16.37 -9.91
N ALA A 96 -3.97 15.47 -10.84
CA ALA A 96 -4.83 15.23 -12.00
C ALA A 96 -6.06 14.36 -11.68
N TYR A 97 -6.13 13.76 -10.49
CA TYR A 97 -7.20 12.84 -10.14
C TYR A 97 -8.04 13.44 -9.01
N PRO A 98 -9.30 13.77 -9.25
CA PRO A 98 -10.16 14.33 -8.20
C PRO A 98 -10.55 13.30 -7.15
N PRO A 99 -10.89 13.75 -5.93
CA PRO A 99 -11.42 12.85 -4.91
C PRO A 99 -12.74 12.23 -5.35
N LEU A 100 -13.03 11.04 -4.83
CA LEU A 100 -14.25 10.31 -5.12
C LEU A 100 -14.96 9.97 -3.83
N GLU A 101 -16.20 10.41 -3.65
CA GLU A 101 -16.98 10.04 -2.47
C GLU A 101 -17.39 8.57 -2.54
N LEU A 102 -17.25 7.88 -1.41
CA LEU A 102 -17.77 6.52 -1.28
C LEU A 102 -19.28 6.59 -1.10
N THR A 103 -19.99 5.83 -1.88
CA THR A 103 -21.44 5.70 -1.76
C THR A 103 -21.79 4.36 -1.13
N CYS A 104 -23.03 4.22 -0.67
CA CYS A 104 -23.54 2.95 -0.16
C CYS A 104 -23.97 2.00 -1.27
N SER A 105 -23.52 2.24 -2.48
CA SER A 105 -23.78 1.40 -3.65
C SER A 105 -23.01 0.09 -3.56
N ASP A 106 -23.60 -0.99 -4.07
CA ASP A 106 -22.90 -2.27 -4.19
C ASP A 106 -21.70 -2.20 -5.14
N ASP A 107 -21.66 -1.16 -6.00
CA ASP A 107 -20.55 -0.95 -6.92
C ASP A 107 -19.34 -0.27 -6.26
N HIS A 108 -19.46 0.13 -5.00
CA HIS A 108 -18.40 0.81 -4.27
C HIS A 108 -18.07 0.03 -3.00
N ARG A 109 -16.91 -0.61 -2.96
CA ARG A 109 -16.48 -1.39 -1.80
C ARG A 109 -15.00 -1.21 -1.52
N LEU A 110 -14.66 -1.15 -0.23
CA LEU A 110 -13.27 -1.25 0.20
C LEU A 110 -12.90 -2.73 0.22
N TRP A 111 -11.90 -3.08 -0.57
CA TRP A 111 -11.54 -4.49 -0.77
C TRP A 111 -10.42 -4.96 0.15
N GLY A 112 -9.45 -4.09 0.43
CA GLY A 112 -8.33 -4.44 1.30
C GLY A 112 -7.45 -3.25 1.62
N VAL A 113 -6.55 -3.45 2.57
CA VAL A 113 -5.60 -2.42 3.01
C VAL A 113 -4.23 -2.73 2.43
N ALA A 114 -3.59 -1.74 1.82
CA ALA A 114 -2.24 -1.85 1.32
C ALA A 114 -1.26 -1.64 2.47
N LEU A 115 -0.47 -2.64 2.79
CA LEU A 115 0.48 -2.60 3.90
C LEU A 115 1.89 -2.27 3.48
N HIS A 116 2.32 -2.76 2.34
CA HIS A 116 3.69 -2.59 1.87
C HIS A 116 3.73 -2.40 0.37
N VAL A 117 4.72 -1.66 -0.08
CA VAL A 117 5.07 -1.56 -1.49
C VAL A 117 6.47 -2.12 -1.67
N ILE A 118 6.66 -2.92 -2.71
CA ILE A 118 7.95 -3.55 -3.02
C ILE A 118 8.36 -3.12 -4.42
N ARG A 119 9.55 -2.57 -4.54
CA ARG A 119 10.09 -2.10 -5.81
C ARG A 119 11.55 -2.48 -5.92
N ALA A 120 11.95 -3.00 -7.08
CA ALA A 120 13.36 -3.24 -7.35
C ALA A 120 14.07 -1.91 -7.56
N LEU A 121 15.22 -1.74 -6.92
CA LEU A 121 16.06 -0.55 -7.11
C LEU A 121 17.00 -0.70 -8.29
N ALA A 122 17.27 -1.94 -8.70
CA ALA A 122 18.14 -2.25 -9.83
C ALA A 122 17.41 -3.21 -10.75
N PRO A 123 17.77 -3.24 -12.06
CA PRO A 123 17.20 -4.24 -12.95
C PRO A 123 17.44 -5.64 -12.39
N ASN A 124 16.41 -6.48 -12.46
CA ASN A 124 16.57 -7.85 -12.02
C ASN A 124 17.58 -8.57 -12.92
N PRO A 125 18.54 -9.30 -12.34
CA PRO A 125 19.39 -10.15 -13.15
C PRO A 125 18.57 -11.25 -13.81
N PRO A 126 18.98 -11.74 -14.99
CA PRO A 126 18.25 -12.80 -15.64
C PRO A 126 18.28 -14.07 -14.78
N HIS A 127 17.15 -14.76 -14.73
CA HIS A 127 17.10 -16.07 -14.10
C HIS A 127 17.87 -17.08 -14.95
N ARG A 128 18.52 -18.00 -14.27
CA ARG A 128 19.24 -19.08 -14.92
C ARG A 128 18.29 -20.21 -15.28
#